data_0b1537123d3fdb4cd5493260bca1d23d
#
_entry.id   0b1537123d3fdb4cd5493260bca1d23d
#
_cell.length_a   1.000
_cell.length_b   1.000
_cell.length_c   1.000
_cell.angle_alpha   90.00
_cell.angle_beta   90.00
_cell.angle_gamma   90.00
#
_symmetry.space_group_name_H-M   'P 1'
#
loop_
_entity.id
_entity.type
_entity.pdbx_description
1 polymer ?
#
loop_
_entity_poly.entity_id
_entity_poly.type
_entity_poly.pdbx_seq_one_letter_code
_entity_poly.pdbx_strand_id
1 'polypeptide(L)'
;MMKTNRGWLGLTVTMILAILGSSALWAADNSTPQQVFDGMRQSFQADKAKGVHARYQWELSGPNGGEWWIEVNDGTFKMGRGKIDNPSVTFITSDNDWVAMSNGKLKGTWAFMTGRLKVRGSQSIARKLDEIFP
;
A
#
# COMPACT_ATOMS: atom_id res chain seq x y z
N MET A 1 16.27 -43.87 23.09
CA MET A 1 14.88 -43.60 23.34
C MET A 1 14.60 -42.17 23.64
N MET A 2 15.13 -41.66 24.66
CA MET A 2 14.83 -40.32 25.05
C MET A 2 15.16 -39.30 24.01
N LYS A 3 16.14 -39.54 23.24
CA LYS A 3 16.53 -38.59 22.22
C LYS A 3 15.46 -38.36 21.20
N THR A 4 14.70 -39.35 20.94
CA THR A 4 13.59 -39.15 19.99
C THR A 4 12.60 -38.16 20.50
N ASN A 5 12.32 -38.17 21.76
CA ASN A 5 11.36 -37.24 22.33
C ASN A 5 11.78 -35.82 22.13
N ARG A 6 13.04 -35.57 22.24
CA ARG A 6 13.52 -34.20 22.09
C ARG A 6 13.31 -33.67 20.70
N GLY A 7 13.50 -34.50 19.71
CA GLY A 7 13.27 -34.10 18.36
C GLY A 7 11.82 -33.69 18.14
N TRP A 8 10.91 -34.41 18.75
CA TRP A 8 9.53 -34.08 18.58
C TRP A 8 9.18 -32.72 19.09
N LEU A 9 9.70 -32.37 20.23
CA LEU A 9 9.40 -31.09 20.82
C LEU A 9 9.83 -29.96 19.93
N GLY A 10 10.99 -30.04 19.36
CA GLY A 10 11.44 -29.02 18.46
C GLY A 10 10.53 -28.83 17.24
N LEU A 11 10.13 -29.95 16.66
CA LEU A 11 9.26 -29.89 15.50
C LEU A 11 7.91 -29.25 15.83
N THR A 12 7.36 -29.64 16.96
CA THR A 12 6.10 -29.11 17.38
C THR A 12 6.13 -27.60 17.54
N VAL A 13 7.14 -27.11 18.18
CA VAL A 13 7.29 -25.67 18.39
C VAL A 13 7.39 -24.93 17.05
N THR A 14 8.15 -25.48 16.16
CA THR A 14 8.33 -24.85 14.85
C THR A 14 7.01 -24.74 14.11
N MET A 15 6.20 -25.77 14.13
CA MET A 15 4.92 -25.74 13.46
C MET A 15 3.99 -24.70 14.06
N ILE A 16 3.95 -24.60 15.35
CA ILE A 16 3.10 -23.63 16.02
C ILE A 16 3.47 -22.22 15.60
N LEU A 17 4.75 -21.91 15.60
CA LEU A 17 5.20 -20.58 15.20
C LEU A 17 4.81 -20.24 13.78
N ALA A 18 4.93 -21.18 12.89
CA ALA A 18 4.57 -20.94 11.50
C ALA A 18 3.08 -20.61 11.36
N ILE A 19 2.25 -21.36 12.06
CA ILE A 19 0.81 -21.14 11.99
C ILE A 19 0.45 -19.77 12.55
N LEU A 20 0.99 -19.44 13.69
CA LEU A 20 0.70 -18.16 14.32
C LEU A 20 1.15 -17.00 13.45
N GLY A 21 2.33 -17.09 12.88
CA GLY A 21 2.83 -16.04 12.01
C GLY A 21 1.94 -15.81 10.83
N SER A 22 1.52 -16.88 10.18
CA SER A 22 0.64 -16.76 9.02
C SER A 22 -0.70 -16.14 9.37
N SER A 23 -1.30 -16.60 10.44
CA SER A 23 -2.60 -16.09 10.87
C SER A 23 -2.54 -14.60 11.19
N ALA A 24 -1.51 -14.19 11.90
CA ALA A 24 -1.38 -12.80 12.29
C ALA A 24 -1.24 -11.88 11.07
N LEU A 25 -0.49 -12.32 10.07
CA LEU A 25 -0.29 -11.52 8.86
C LEU A 25 -1.57 -11.35 8.06
N TRP A 26 -2.38 -12.39 7.96
CA TRP A 26 -3.62 -12.31 7.20
C TRP A 26 -4.66 -11.42 7.82
N ALA A 27 -4.68 -11.33 9.13
CA ALA A 27 -5.70 -10.61 9.85
C ALA A 27 -5.43 -9.11 9.92
N ALA A 28 -4.23 -8.67 9.57
CA ALA A 28 -3.83 -7.29 9.80
C ALA A 28 -4.26 -6.38 8.66
N ASP A 29 -5.16 -5.45 8.95
CA ASP A 29 -5.47 -4.32 8.08
C ASP A 29 -4.50 -3.18 8.38
N ASN A 30 -4.37 -2.26 7.41
CA ASN A 30 -3.66 -1.01 7.64
C ASN A 30 -4.45 -0.14 8.60
N SER A 31 -3.75 0.57 9.46
CA SER A 31 -4.35 1.50 10.43
C SER A 31 -3.95 2.94 10.15
N THR A 32 -2.82 3.16 9.49
CA THR A 32 -2.29 4.49 9.21
C THR A 32 -1.89 4.61 7.75
N PRO A 33 -1.87 5.84 7.21
CA PRO A 33 -1.36 6.05 5.85
C PRO A 33 0.07 5.53 5.65
N GLN A 34 0.93 5.67 6.66
CA GLN A 34 2.30 5.18 6.53
C GLN A 34 2.33 3.67 6.29
N GLN A 35 1.46 2.92 6.97
CA GLN A 35 1.36 1.47 6.74
C GLN A 35 0.89 1.16 5.32
N VAL A 36 -0.02 1.98 4.78
CA VAL A 36 -0.48 1.80 3.40
C VAL A 36 0.70 1.94 2.44
N PHE A 37 1.49 2.99 2.58
CA PHE A 37 2.64 3.22 1.69
C PHE A 37 3.71 2.15 1.87
N ASP A 38 3.93 1.67 3.09
CA ASP A 38 4.85 0.56 3.34
C ASP A 38 4.38 -0.71 2.63
N GLY A 39 3.07 -0.97 2.64
CA GLY A 39 2.49 -2.10 1.92
C GLY A 39 2.61 -1.94 0.40
N MET A 40 2.40 -0.74 -0.12
CA MET A 40 2.54 -0.45 -1.54
C MET A 40 3.97 -0.74 -2.01
N ARG A 41 4.95 -0.42 -1.19
CA ARG A 41 6.35 -0.71 -1.51
C ARG A 41 6.56 -2.19 -1.79
N GLN A 42 5.85 -3.06 -1.09
CA GLN A 42 5.98 -4.51 -1.26
C GLN A 42 5.09 -5.08 -2.37
N SER A 43 4.03 -4.38 -2.74
CA SER A 43 3.11 -4.84 -3.77
C SER A 43 3.51 -4.40 -5.19
N PHE A 44 4.60 -3.66 -5.33
CA PHE A 44 5.03 -3.10 -6.60
C PHE A 44 5.24 -4.17 -7.67
N GLN A 45 4.62 -3.93 -8.83
CA GLN A 45 4.71 -4.82 -9.99
C GLN A 45 5.59 -4.18 -11.06
N ALA A 46 6.86 -4.57 -11.09
CA ALA A 46 7.84 -3.97 -11.98
C ALA A 46 7.47 -4.14 -13.46
N ASP A 47 6.90 -5.29 -13.81
CA ASP A 47 6.50 -5.57 -15.20
C ASP A 47 5.35 -4.66 -15.65
N LYS A 48 4.42 -4.31 -14.74
CA LYS A 48 3.32 -3.39 -15.03
C LYS A 48 3.80 -1.95 -15.12
N ALA A 49 4.92 -1.64 -14.53
CA ALA A 49 5.50 -0.30 -14.51
C ALA A 49 6.43 -0.05 -15.70
N LYS A 50 6.70 -1.04 -16.53
CA LYS A 50 7.57 -0.84 -17.70
C LYS A 50 6.96 0.16 -18.66
N GLY A 51 7.79 1.12 -19.09
CA GLY A 51 7.36 2.19 -19.99
C GLY A 51 6.54 3.27 -19.31
N VAL A 52 6.29 3.16 -18.01
CA VAL A 52 5.51 4.14 -17.26
C VAL A 52 6.45 5.14 -16.62
N HIS A 53 6.16 6.42 -16.84
CA HIS A 53 6.85 7.55 -16.21
C HIS A 53 5.76 8.40 -15.55
N ALA A 54 5.65 8.34 -14.23
CA ALA A 54 4.57 8.99 -13.51
C ALA A 54 5.03 9.47 -12.16
N ARG A 55 4.50 10.63 -11.74
CA ARG A 55 4.74 11.20 -10.43
C ARG A 55 3.42 11.35 -9.72
N TYR A 56 3.24 10.56 -8.69
CA TYR A 56 2.02 10.54 -7.89
C TYR A 56 2.25 11.33 -6.61
N GLN A 57 1.31 12.20 -6.30
CA GLN A 57 1.30 13.01 -5.08
C GLN A 57 0.05 12.71 -4.28
N TRP A 58 0.19 12.55 -2.98
CA TRP A 58 -0.92 12.44 -2.03
C TRP A 58 -0.91 13.62 -1.07
N GLU A 59 -2.08 14.21 -0.87
CA GLU A 59 -2.34 15.23 0.13
C GLU A 59 -3.44 14.69 1.03
N LEU A 60 -3.08 14.24 2.22
CA LEU A 60 -4.02 13.61 3.14
C LEU A 60 -4.29 14.52 4.33
N SER A 61 -5.57 14.81 4.57
CA SER A 61 -5.99 15.58 5.73
C SER A 61 -6.17 14.67 6.94
N GLY A 62 -6.34 15.26 8.12
CA GLY A 62 -6.63 14.54 9.35
C GLY A 62 -5.43 14.40 10.26
N PRO A 63 -5.63 13.86 11.48
CA PRO A 63 -4.56 13.74 12.49
C PRO A 63 -3.35 12.93 12.05
N ASN A 64 -3.56 11.92 11.21
CA ASN A 64 -2.49 11.09 10.66
C ASN A 64 -2.23 11.42 9.20
N GLY A 65 -2.66 12.60 8.77
CA GLY A 65 -2.46 13.05 7.41
C GLY A 65 -1.04 13.53 7.14
N GLY A 66 -0.87 14.07 5.96
CA GLY A 66 0.42 14.55 5.50
C GLY A 66 0.53 14.40 4.00
N GLU A 67 1.74 14.49 3.51
CA GLU A 67 2.02 14.42 2.10
C GLU A 67 2.98 13.30 1.82
N TRP A 68 2.70 12.54 0.76
CA TRP A 68 3.54 11.46 0.27
C TRP A 68 3.63 11.55 -1.24
N TRP A 69 4.69 10.99 -1.80
CA TRP A 69 4.83 10.91 -3.24
C TRP A 69 5.44 9.57 -3.64
N ILE A 70 5.13 9.14 -4.86
CA ILE A 70 5.75 8.00 -5.51
C ILE A 70 6.11 8.42 -6.93
N GLU A 71 7.35 8.19 -7.32
CA GLU A 71 7.79 8.37 -8.70
C GLU A 71 8.03 7.00 -9.30
N VAL A 72 7.32 6.70 -10.38
CA VAL A 72 7.50 5.47 -11.15
C VAL A 72 8.30 5.82 -12.40
N ASN A 73 9.34 5.06 -12.66
CA ASN A 73 10.21 5.29 -13.81
C ASN A 73 10.62 3.94 -14.41
N ASP A 74 9.89 3.55 -15.44
CA ASP A 74 10.21 2.41 -16.30
C ASP A 74 10.63 1.17 -15.51
N GLY A 75 9.69 0.62 -14.74
CA GLY A 75 9.92 -0.62 -13.99
C GLY A 75 10.57 -0.43 -12.63
N THR A 76 10.83 0.80 -12.22
CA THR A 76 11.36 1.12 -10.89
C THR A 76 10.50 2.17 -10.23
N PHE A 77 10.64 2.35 -8.91
CA PHE A 77 9.97 3.42 -8.22
C PHE A 77 10.81 3.97 -7.08
N LYS A 78 10.50 5.21 -6.71
CA LYS A 78 10.98 5.86 -5.50
C LYS A 78 9.78 6.39 -4.76
N MET A 79 9.87 6.49 -3.47
CA MET A 79 8.77 6.96 -2.62
C MET A 79 9.34 7.76 -1.47
N GLY A 80 8.58 8.78 -1.05
CA GLY A 80 9.02 9.63 0.05
C GLY A 80 7.89 10.45 0.63
N ARG A 81 8.24 11.26 1.64
CA ARG A 81 7.34 12.21 2.30
C ARG A 81 7.54 13.59 1.71
N GLY A 82 6.48 14.39 1.78
CA GLY A 82 6.50 15.76 1.29
C GLY A 82 5.97 15.87 -0.13
N LYS A 83 6.43 16.89 -0.84
CA LYS A 83 5.97 17.21 -2.19
C LYS A 83 6.98 16.79 -3.23
N ILE A 84 6.47 16.34 -4.36
CA ILE A 84 7.29 16.08 -5.55
C ILE A 84 7.02 17.16 -6.58
N ASP A 85 8.03 17.53 -7.35
CA ASP A 85 7.88 18.51 -8.43
C ASP A 85 7.08 17.94 -9.58
N ASN A 86 6.23 18.75 -10.17
CA ASN A 86 5.46 18.42 -11.36
C ASN A 86 4.74 17.08 -11.28
N PRO A 87 3.85 16.88 -10.30
CA PRO A 87 3.11 15.63 -10.21
C PRO A 87 2.25 15.41 -11.44
N SER A 88 2.22 14.18 -11.93
CA SER A 88 1.32 13.78 -13.03
C SER A 88 -0.11 13.73 -12.53
N VAL A 89 -0.29 13.34 -11.29
CA VAL A 89 -1.60 13.25 -10.65
C VAL A 89 -1.45 13.49 -9.15
N THR A 90 -2.43 14.17 -8.56
CA THR A 90 -2.49 14.40 -7.12
C THR A 90 -3.80 13.85 -6.58
N PHE A 91 -3.70 13.02 -5.55
CA PHE A 91 -4.83 12.47 -4.82
C PHE A 91 -5.02 13.28 -3.53
N ILE A 92 -6.24 13.77 -3.32
CA ILE A 92 -6.59 14.57 -2.15
C ILE A 92 -7.75 13.87 -1.44
N THR A 93 -7.52 13.42 -0.22
CA THR A 93 -8.52 12.73 0.58
C THR A 93 -8.13 12.81 2.05
N SER A 94 -8.94 12.23 2.94
CA SER A 94 -8.56 12.16 4.35
C SER A 94 -7.68 10.94 4.63
N ASP A 95 -6.96 11.00 5.74
CA ASP A 95 -6.17 9.87 6.22
C ASP A 95 -7.02 8.61 6.40
N ASN A 96 -8.20 8.75 6.99
CA ASN A 96 -9.09 7.62 7.22
C ASN A 96 -9.64 7.04 5.92
N ASP A 97 -9.99 7.88 4.95
CA ASP A 97 -10.50 7.40 3.67
C ASP A 97 -9.42 6.70 2.87
N TRP A 98 -8.20 7.21 2.90
CA TRP A 98 -7.08 6.55 2.23
C TRP A 98 -6.84 5.15 2.81
N VAL A 99 -6.82 5.04 4.13
CA VAL A 99 -6.68 3.75 4.82
C VAL A 99 -7.84 2.82 4.47
N ALA A 100 -9.07 3.34 4.50
CA ALA A 100 -10.25 2.54 4.16
C ALA A 100 -10.19 2.01 2.72
N MET A 101 -9.72 2.83 1.78
CA MET A 101 -9.53 2.38 0.39
C MET A 101 -8.49 1.26 0.31
N SER A 102 -7.39 1.38 1.03
CA SER A 102 -6.33 0.37 1.02
C SER A 102 -6.80 -0.97 1.60
N ASN A 103 -7.72 -0.92 2.55
CA ASN A 103 -8.28 -2.12 3.18
C ASN A 103 -9.49 -2.69 2.43
N GLY A 104 -9.84 -2.11 1.29
CA GLY A 104 -10.99 -2.56 0.51
C GLY A 104 -12.35 -2.21 1.10
N LYS A 105 -12.38 -1.32 2.10
CA LYS A 105 -13.63 -0.94 2.77
C LYS A 105 -14.31 0.27 2.12
N LEU A 106 -13.60 0.97 1.28
CA LEU A 106 -14.12 2.11 0.52
C LEU A 106 -13.59 1.98 -0.91
N LYS A 107 -14.50 1.85 -1.87
CA LYS A 107 -14.09 1.78 -3.26
C LYS A 107 -13.64 3.15 -3.74
N GLY A 108 -12.50 3.21 -4.43
CA GLY A 108 -11.95 4.46 -4.94
C GLY A 108 -12.91 5.19 -5.87
N THR A 109 -13.61 4.45 -6.73
CA THR A 109 -14.61 5.04 -7.63
C THR A 109 -15.74 5.69 -6.85
N TRP A 110 -16.22 5.05 -5.80
CA TRP A 110 -17.26 5.61 -4.94
C TRP A 110 -16.77 6.84 -4.19
N ALA A 111 -15.57 6.79 -3.66
CA ALA A 111 -14.97 7.93 -2.99
C ALA A 111 -14.83 9.12 -3.94
N PHE A 112 -14.45 8.86 -5.18
CA PHE A 112 -14.33 9.89 -6.20
C PHE A 112 -15.70 10.49 -6.52
N MET A 113 -16.69 9.66 -6.77
CA MET A 113 -18.04 10.13 -7.14
C MET A 113 -18.72 10.93 -6.02
N THR A 114 -18.44 10.57 -4.77
CA THR A 114 -19.05 11.27 -3.63
C THR A 114 -18.24 12.46 -3.14
N GLY A 115 -17.12 12.78 -3.79
CA GLY A 115 -16.29 13.91 -3.42
C GLY A 115 -15.35 13.66 -2.25
N ARG A 116 -15.28 12.43 -1.76
CA ARG A 116 -14.36 12.06 -0.67
C ARG A 116 -12.92 11.92 -1.16
N LEU A 117 -12.74 11.60 -2.43
CA LEU A 117 -11.44 11.57 -3.10
C LEU A 117 -11.46 12.54 -4.26
N LYS A 118 -10.52 13.48 -4.26
CA LYS A 118 -10.31 14.37 -5.40
C LYS A 118 -9.06 13.92 -6.14
N VAL A 119 -9.14 13.96 -7.46
CA VAL A 119 -8.03 13.58 -8.33
C VAL A 119 -7.75 14.76 -9.25
N ARG A 120 -6.55 15.32 -9.15
CA ARG A 120 -6.09 16.38 -10.04
C ARG A 120 -5.04 15.81 -10.98
N GLY A 121 -5.08 16.22 -12.23
CA GLY A 121 -4.11 15.79 -13.23
C GLY A 121 -4.61 14.65 -14.08
N SER A 122 -3.71 13.78 -14.49
CA SER A 122 -4.00 12.72 -15.45
C SER A 122 -4.83 11.58 -14.85
N GLN A 123 -6.05 11.43 -15.34
CA GLN A 123 -6.92 10.33 -14.91
C GLN A 123 -6.40 8.97 -15.40
N SER A 124 -5.78 8.92 -16.55
CA SER A 124 -5.24 7.65 -17.06
C SER A 124 -4.07 7.18 -16.21
N ILE A 125 -3.22 8.10 -15.76
CA ILE A 125 -2.11 7.78 -14.86
C ILE A 125 -2.66 7.37 -13.49
N ALA A 126 -3.70 8.03 -13.01
CA ALA A 126 -4.35 7.66 -11.74
C ALA A 126 -4.81 6.20 -11.75
N ARG A 127 -5.41 5.75 -12.85
CA ARG A 127 -5.89 4.36 -12.98
C ARG A 127 -4.76 3.34 -13.00
N LYS A 128 -3.60 3.72 -13.51
CA LYS A 128 -2.44 2.82 -13.55
C LYS A 128 -1.91 2.48 -12.16
N LEU A 129 -2.23 3.29 -11.18
CA LEU A 129 -1.76 3.06 -9.81
C LEU A 129 -2.17 1.67 -9.30
N ASP A 130 -3.41 1.26 -9.53
CA ASP A 130 -3.91 -0.03 -9.05
C ASP A 130 -3.28 -1.20 -9.79
N GLU A 131 -2.81 -1.01 -11.00
CA GLU A 131 -2.11 -2.05 -11.75
C GLU A 131 -0.67 -2.21 -11.26
N ILE A 132 -0.05 -1.10 -10.89
CA ILE A 132 1.37 -1.08 -10.50
C ILE A 132 1.53 -1.46 -9.03
N PHE A 133 0.58 -1.04 -8.19
CA PHE A 133 0.57 -1.30 -6.74
C PHE A 133 -0.78 -1.92 -6.34
N PRO A 134 -1.03 -3.17 -6.73
CA PRO A 134 -2.31 -3.81 -6.44
C PRO A 134 -2.56 -4.10 -4.97
#